data_b3880ac5b75e3cebe8ca06f2d71080ff
#
_entry.id   b3880ac5b75e3cebe8ca06f2d71080ff
#
_cell.length_a   1.000
_cell.length_b   1.000
_cell.length_c   1.000
_cell.angle_alpha   90.00
_cell.angle_beta   90.00
_cell.angle_gamma   90.00
#
_symmetry.space_group_name_H-M   'P 1'
#
loop_
_entity.id
_entity.type
_entity.pdbx_description
1 polymer ?
#
loop_
_entity_poly.entity_id
_entity_poly.type
_entity_poly.pdbx_seq_one_letter_code
_entity_poly.pdbx_strand_id
1 'polypeptide(L)'
;MAFYPTINTTWAGMHGEGMQLELSCEFAGEKRHFASFVADPADETLSLELTVHGGSIRISVKQLESLIAVAKKDVHSEAWYDKQLPSGSDG
;
A
#
# COMPACT_ATOMS: atom_id res chain seq x y z
N MET A 1 -13.22 12.05 21.84
CA MET A 1 -12.49 10.77 21.84
C MET A 1 -11.99 10.48 20.45
N ALA A 2 -10.76 10.06 20.33
CA ALA A 2 -10.20 9.77 19.01
C ALA A 2 -10.72 8.43 18.50
N PHE A 3 -10.87 8.32 17.19
CA PHE A 3 -11.30 7.09 16.55
C PHE A 3 -10.08 6.40 15.96
N TYR A 4 -9.81 5.19 16.41
CA TYR A 4 -8.71 4.38 15.92
C TYR A 4 -9.28 3.09 15.34
N PRO A 5 -9.63 3.07 14.07
CA PRO A 5 -10.20 1.87 13.48
C PRO A 5 -9.16 0.75 13.35
N THR A 6 -9.63 -0.46 13.25
CA THR A 6 -8.76 -1.57 12.87
C THR A 6 -8.41 -1.39 11.40
N ILE A 7 -7.12 -1.36 11.11
CA ILE A 7 -6.65 -1.20 9.74
C ILE A 7 -6.46 -2.59 9.13
N ASN A 8 -7.13 -2.81 8.03
CA ASN A 8 -7.00 -4.04 7.27
C ASN A 8 -6.09 -3.79 6.07
N THR A 9 -5.30 -4.77 5.72
CA THR A 9 -4.38 -4.66 4.58
C THR A 9 -4.76 -5.67 3.52
N THR A 10 -4.61 -5.28 2.26
CA THR A 10 -4.86 -6.15 1.12
C THR A 10 -3.78 -5.91 0.09
N TRP A 11 -3.18 -6.98 -0.39
CA TRP A 11 -2.22 -6.88 -1.47
C TRP A 11 -2.99 -6.78 -2.79
N ALA A 12 -2.62 -5.79 -3.62
CA ALA A 12 -3.27 -5.59 -4.91
C ALA A 12 -2.20 -5.55 -5.99
N GLY A 13 -2.26 -6.49 -6.91
CA GLY A 13 -1.39 -6.47 -8.09
C GLY A 13 -2.10 -5.77 -9.21
N MET A 14 -1.59 -4.61 -9.62
CA MET A 14 -2.18 -3.82 -10.69
C MET A 14 -1.39 -4.03 -11.95
N HIS A 15 -2.11 -4.30 -13.04
CA HIS A 15 -1.45 -4.53 -14.32
C HIS A 15 -0.61 -3.30 -14.70
N GLY A 16 0.68 -3.50 -14.89
CA GLY A 16 1.58 -2.42 -15.23
C GLY A 16 2.01 -1.53 -14.08
N GLU A 17 1.51 -1.79 -12.86
CA GLU A 17 1.82 -0.92 -11.73
C GLU A 17 2.51 -1.65 -10.57
N GLY A 18 2.70 -2.96 -10.68
CA GLY A 18 3.36 -3.72 -9.63
C GLY A 18 2.43 -4.04 -8.48
N MET A 19 3.00 -4.34 -7.34
CA MET A 19 2.25 -4.74 -6.16
C MET A 19 2.09 -3.55 -5.24
N GLN A 20 0.85 -3.31 -4.81
CA GLN A 20 0.51 -2.24 -3.88
C GLN A 20 -0.05 -2.84 -2.61
N LEU A 21 0.12 -2.15 -1.49
CA LEU A 21 -0.50 -2.55 -0.23
C LEU A 21 -1.62 -1.56 0.05
N GLU A 22 -2.86 -2.05 0.01
CA GLU A 22 -4.03 -1.23 0.25
C GLU A 22 -4.45 -1.30 1.70
N LEU A 23 -4.81 -0.15 2.25
CA LEU A 23 -5.27 -0.04 3.63
C LEU A 23 -6.75 0.32 3.63
N SER A 24 -7.52 -0.41 4.43
CA SER A 24 -8.95 -0.15 4.57
C SER A 24 -9.35 -0.27 6.03
N CYS A 25 -10.51 0.29 6.34
CA CYS A 25 -11.09 0.16 7.67
C CYS A 25 -12.61 0.21 7.54
N GLU A 26 -13.31 -0.18 8.60
CA GLU A 26 -14.75 0.01 8.65
C GLU A 26 -15.04 1.40 9.18
N PHE A 27 -15.86 2.13 8.47
CA PHE A 27 -16.30 3.45 8.87
C PHE A 27 -17.80 3.55 8.59
N ALA A 28 -18.55 3.90 9.62
CA ALA A 28 -20.01 4.00 9.52
C ALA A 28 -20.65 2.72 8.97
N GLY A 29 -20.12 1.56 9.38
CA GLY A 29 -20.66 0.27 8.99
C GLY A 29 -20.24 -0.21 7.62
N GLU A 30 -19.38 0.55 6.93
CA GLU A 30 -18.92 0.16 5.60
C GLU A 30 -17.40 0.03 5.57
N LYS A 31 -16.93 -0.95 4.85
CA LYS A 31 -15.49 -1.09 4.63
C LYS A 31 -15.06 -0.06 3.60
N ARG A 32 -14.09 0.74 3.94
CA ARG A 32 -13.60 1.81 3.05
C ARG A 32 -12.10 1.71 2.89
N HIS A 33 -11.68 1.69 1.66
CA HIS A 33 -10.29 1.83 1.30
C HIS A 33 -9.93 3.32 1.45
N PHE A 34 -8.82 3.63 2.13
CA PHE A 34 -8.47 5.03 2.35
C PHE A 34 -7.03 5.35 1.99
N ALA A 35 -6.20 4.35 1.77
CA ALA A 35 -4.80 4.60 1.47
C ALA A 35 -4.18 3.41 0.77
N SER A 36 -3.10 3.67 0.03
CA SER A 36 -2.32 2.61 -0.60
C SER A 36 -0.85 3.00 -0.57
N PHE A 37 0.02 2.04 -0.29
CA PHE A 37 1.45 2.22 -0.50
C PHE A 37 1.74 1.83 -1.94
N VAL A 38 2.38 2.73 -2.67
CA VAL A 38 2.70 2.53 -4.09
C VAL A 38 4.15 2.90 -4.34
N ALA A 39 4.76 2.24 -5.31
CA ALA A 39 6.12 2.56 -5.72
C ALA A 39 6.09 3.19 -7.10
N ASP A 40 6.81 4.32 -7.26
CA ASP A 40 6.89 5.01 -8.53
C ASP A 40 7.72 4.17 -9.50
N PRO A 41 7.21 3.86 -10.69
CA PRO A 41 7.96 3.02 -11.62
C PRO A 41 9.24 3.67 -12.14
N ALA A 42 9.35 4.99 -12.06
CA ALA A 42 10.53 5.67 -12.58
C ALA A 42 11.74 5.52 -11.66
N ASP A 43 11.54 5.57 -10.35
CA ASP A 43 12.67 5.60 -9.42
C ASP A 43 12.45 4.78 -8.15
N GLU A 44 11.38 4.01 -8.06
CA GLU A 44 11.02 3.19 -6.89
C GLU A 44 10.73 4.00 -5.64
N THR A 45 10.49 5.28 -5.76
CA THR A 45 10.08 6.07 -4.59
C THR A 45 8.79 5.50 -4.02
N LEU A 46 8.82 5.18 -2.73
CA LEU A 46 7.66 4.63 -2.06
C LEU A 46 6.83 5.77 -1.49
N SER A 47 5.55 5.78 -1.81
CA SER A 47 4.61 6.83 -1.39
C SER A 47 3.40 6.23 -0.74
N LEU A 48 2.76 7.01 0.12
CA LEU A 48 1.46 6.65 0.66
C LEU A 48 0.42 7.55 -0.02
N GLU A 49 -0.43 6.94 -0.81
CA GLU A 49 -1.50 7.66 -1.49
C GLU A 49 -2.75 7.61 -0.63
N LEU A 50 -3.32 8.76 -0.32
CA LEU A 50 -4.47 8.87 0.57
C LEU A 50 -5.71 9.23 -0.22
N THR A 51 -6.80 8.54 0.10
CA THR A 51 -8.12 8.87 -0.42
C THR A 51 -8.99 9.24 0.76
N VAL A 52 -9.38 10.51 0.86
CA VAL A 52 -10.11 11.02 2.02
C VAL A 52 -11.50 11.45 1.61
N HIS A 53 -12.50 10.91 2.28
CA HIS A 53 -13.90 11.27 2.07
C HIS A 53 -14.52 11.58 3.43
N GLY A 54 -14.71 12.86 3.69
CA GLY A 54 -15.55 13.34 4.78
C GLY A 54 -15.26 12.76 6.15
N GLY A 55 -14.22 13.15 6.79
CA GLY A 55 -13.89 12.70 8.12
C GLY A 55 -12.41 12.49 8.29
N SER A 56 -11.98 12.14 9.47
CA SER A 56 -10.57 11.88 9.72
C SER A 56 -10.40 10.49 10.34
N ILE A 57 -9.31 9.86 9.98
CA ILE A 57 -8.93 8.57 10.51
C ILE A 57 -7.59 8.76 11.21
N ARG A 58 -7.43 8.16 12.38
CA ARG A 58 -6.17 8.21 13.10
C ARG A 58 -5.53 6.85 13.10
N ILE A 59 -4.26 6.82 12.77
CA ILE A 59 -3.47 5.59 12.82
C ILE A 59 -2.38 5.83 13.84
N SER A 60 -2.19 4.91 14.78
CA SER A 60 -1.13 5.08 15.75
C SER A 60 0.21 5.05 15.02
N VAL A 61 1.18 5.82 15.53
CA VAL A 61 2.51 5.84 14.94
C VAL A 61 3.11 4.44 14.96
N LYS A 62 2.89 3.69 16.02
CA LYS A 62 3.40 2.33 16.12
C LYS A 62 2.86 1.44 15.00
N GLN A 63 1.55 1.51 14.74
CA GLN A 63 0.96 0.73 13.68
C GLN A 63 1.45 1.21 12.32
N LEU A 64 1.55 2.52 12.14
CA LEU A 64 2.03 3.09 10.89
C LEU A 64 3.47 2.63 10.61
N GLU A 65 4.32 2.61 11.62
CA GLU A 65 5.69 2.12 11.46
C GLU A 65 5.71 0.66 11.00
N SER A 66 4.84 -0.17 11.56
CA SER A 66 4.74 -1.56 11.15
C SER A 66 4.29 -1.68 9.70
N LEU A 67 3.30 -0.88 9.30
CA LEU A 67 2.82 -0.89 7.92
C LEU A 67 3.89 -0.41 6.95
N ILE A 68 4.65 0.61 7.33
CA ILE A 68 5.74 1.10 6.52
C ILE A 68 6.80 0.02 6.34
N ALA A 69 7.13 -0.70 7.40
CA ALA A 69 8.12 -1.77 7.30
C ALA A 69 7.68 -2.86 6.31
N VAL A 70 6.41 -3.24 6.34
CA VAL A 70 5.87 -4.21 5.40
C VAL A 70 5.92 -3.66 3.97
N ALA A 71 5.53 -2.40 3.81
CA ALA A 71 5.50 -1.77 2.49
C ALA A 71 6.90 -1.67 1.90
N LYS A 72 7.88 -1.28 2.71
CA LYS A 72 9.27 -1.16 2.23
C LYS A 72 9.82 -2.47 1.74
N LYS A 73 9.37 -3.57 2.34
CA LYS A 73 9.86 -4.88 1.96
C LYS A 73 9.22 -5.39 0.69
N ASP A 74 7.92 -5.18 0.51
CA ASP A 74 7.17 -5.92 -0.50
C ASP A 74 6.43 -5.06 -1.52
N VAL A 75 6.37 -3.72 -1.35
CA VAL A 75 5.70 -2.86 -2.32
C VAL A 75 6.73 -2.36 -3.32
N HIS A 76 6.58 -2.77 -4.57
CA HIS A 76 7.51 -2.41 -5.63
C HIS A 76 6.75 -2.16 -6.92
N SER A 77 7.38 -1.41 -7.83
CA SER A 77 6.78 -1.15 -9.11
C SER A 77 6.90 -2.39 -10.02
N GLU A 78 6.17 -2.36 -11.11
CA GLU A 78 6.25 -3.42 -12.10
C GLU A 78 7.67 -3.55 -12.64
N ALA A 79 8.35 -2.41 -12.86
CA ALA A 79 9.72 -2.41 -13.35
C ALA A 79 10.67 -3.15 -12.42
N TRP A 80 10.46 -3.01 -11.10
CA TRP A 80 11.29 -3.72 -10.13
C TRP A 80 11.08 -5.24 -10.25
N TYR A 81 9.83 -5.66 -10.35
CA TYR A 81 9.53 -7.09 -10.48
C TYR A 81 10.08 -7.65 -11.78
N ASP A 82 10.03 -6.89 -12.86
CA ASP A 82 10.60 -7.32 -14.14
C ASP A 82 12.09 -7.59 -14.03
N LYS A 83 12.80 -6.77 -13.24
CA LYS A 83 14.23 -6.98 -13.04
C LYS A 83 14.55 -8.20 -12.20
N GLN A 84 13.59 -8.68 -11.40
CA GLN A 84 13.80 -9.86 -10.57
C GLN A 84 13.56 -11.15 -11.33
N LEU A 85 12.93 -11.08 -12.49
CA LEU A 85 12.69 -12.28 -13.27
C LEU A 85 14.02 -12.79 -13.83
N PRO A 86 14.21 -14.10 -13.88
CA PRO A 86 15.43 -14.66 -14.46
C PRO A 86 15.49 -14.23 -15.91
N SER A 87 16.55 -13.54 -16.22
CA SER A 87 16.62 -13.13 -17.54
C SER A 87 16.91 -14.25 -18.39
N GLY A 88 16.87 -14.47 -19.05
CA GLY A 88 17.12 -15.48 -19.74
C GLY A 88 16.23 -16.38 -19.81
N SER A 89 15.63 -16.15 -19.01
CA SER A 89 14.79 -16.86 -19.07
C SER A 89 14.28 -16.71 -20.29
N ASP A 90 14.72 -16.43 -20.52
CA ASP A 90 14.58 -16.42 -21.27
C ASP A 90 15.01 -16.99 -21.88
N GLY A 91 15.00 -17.29 -21.68
CA GLY A 91 15.28 -17.82 -22.17
C GLY A 91 15.40 -18.09 -22.25
#